data_9bfde57ca5f4b9b7a412514acd6a5854
#
_entry.id   9bfde57ca5f4b9b7a412514acd6a5854
#
_cell.length_a   1.000
_cell.length_b   1.000
_cell.length_c   1.000
_cell.angle_alpha   90.00
_cell.angle_beta   90.00
_cell.angle_gamma   90.00
#
_symmetry.space_group_name_H-M   'P 1'
#
loop_
_entity.id
_entity.type
_entity.pdbx_description
1 polymer ?
#
loop_
_entity_poly.entity_id
_entity_poly.type
_entity_poly.pdbx_seq_one_letter_code
_entity_poly.pdbx_strand_id
1 'polypeptide(L)'
;MGQVLPCGYGQNPAKQAAVKAGLPWAAECITINKVCGSALKTVMLAAQAVEVGDADVVVAGGMESMSLAPYYLEKARFGYRMGPGQLQDHMVHDGLWDVVNDFHMGVSNELCSTKYDIN
;
A
#
# COMPACT_ATOMS: atom_id res chain seq x y z
N MET A 1 -7.74 4.69 5.71
CA MET A 1 -7.69 4.22 4.30
C MET A 1 -6.50 3.31 4.07
N GLY A 2 -6.67 2.23 3.33
CA GLY A 2 -5.59 1.34 2.92
C GLY A 2 -4.89 1.84 1.65
N GLN A 3 -3.56 1.77 1.62
CA GLN A 3 -2.75 2.06 0.45
C GLN A 3 -1.43 1.29 0.54
N VAL A 4 -1.05 0.63 -0.55
CA VAL A 4 0.16 -0.22 -0.61
C VAL A 4 1.35 0.56 -1.17
N LEU A 5 1.11 1.42 -2.14
CA LEU A 5 2.12 2.13 -2.92
C LEU A 5 2.08 3.65 -2.68
N PRO A 6 2.44 4.14 -1.48
CA PRO A 6 2.30 5.55 -1.13
C PRO A 6 3.49 6.42 -1.58
N CYS A 7 4.51 5.86 -2.19
CA CYS A 7 5.70 6.62 -2.60
C CYS A 7 5.33 7.75 -3.58
N GLY A 8 5.78 8.97 -3.29
CA GLY A 8 5.51 10.15 -4.12
C GLY A 8 4.17 10.86 -3.85
N TYR A 9 3.27 10.30 -3.04
CA TYR A 9 1.97 10.92 -2.74
C TYR A 9 2.00 11.97 -1.61
N GLY A 10 3.14 12.18 -0.97
CA GLY A 10 3.26 13.10 0.16
C GLY A 10 2.77 12.50 1.47
N GLN A 11 2.55 13.37 2.46
CA GLN A 11 2.19 12.94 3.81
C GLN A 11 0.74 12.46 3.89
N ASN A 12 0.52 11.37 4.60
CA ASN A 12 -0.79 10.84 4.97
C ASN A 12 -1.84 10.91 3.85
N PRO A 13 -1.76 10.07 2.82
CA PRO A 13 -2.71 10.09 1.71
C PRO A 13 -4.18 10.00 2.11
N ALA A 14 -4.51 9.29 3.21
CA ALA A 14 -5.87 9.27 3.76
C ALA A 14 -6.36 10.66 4.17
N LYS A 15 -5.50 11.46 4.79
CA LYS A 15 -5.82 12.85 5.18
C LYS A 15 -6.03 13.73 3.94
N GLN A 16 -5.18 13.58 2.93
CA GLN A 16 -5.35 14.31 1.67
C GLN A 16 -6.69 13.99 1.00
N ALA A 17 -7.06 12.71 0.95
CA ALA A 17 -8.35 12.29 0.39
C ALA A 17 -9.53 12.85 1.21
N ALA A 18 -9.48 12.78 2.54
CA ALA A 18 -10.52 13.29 3.43
C ALA A 18 -10.75 14.80 3.24
N VAL A 19 -9.69 15.59 3.21
CA VAL A 19 -9.77 17.04 3.02
C VAL A 19 -10.31 17.40 1.62
N LYS A 20 -9.84 16.71 0.58
CA LYS A 20 -10.34 16.90 -0.79
C LYS A 20 -11.81 16.51 -0.94
N ALA A 21 -12.29 15.56 -0.15
CA ALA A 21 -13.69 15.15 -0.10
C ALA A 21 -14.57 16.11 0.73
N GLY A 22 -13.99 17.14 1.33
CA GLY A 22 -14.72 18.13 2.15
C GLY A 22 -14.96 17.72 3.59
N LEU A 23 -14.29 16.69 4.10
CA LEU A 23 -14.35 16.35 5.52
C LEU A 23 -13.66 17.42 6.37
N PRO A 24 -14.10 17.63 7.63
CA PRO A 24 -13.50 18.61 8.52
C PRO A 24 -12.00 18.37 8.70
N TRP A 25 -11.23 19.44 8.80
CA TRP A 25 -9.78 19.34 9.04
C TRP A 25 -9.46 18.59 10.33
N ALA A 26 -10.32 18.67 11.34
CA ALA A 26 -10.18 17.97 12.61
C ALA A 26 -10.36 16.44 12.49
N ALA A 27 -10.93 15.93 11.39
CA ALA A 27 -11.11 14.49 11.21
C ALA A 27 -9.74 13.77 11.27
N GLU A 28 -9.60 12.82 12.14
CA GLU A 28 -8.41 11.99 12.26
C GLU A 28 -8.33 11.01 11.08
N CYS A 29 -7.13 10.80 10.55
CA CYS A 29 -6.93 9.99 9.36
C CYS A 29 -5.69 9.12 9.49
N ILE A 30 -5.83 7.84 9.15
CA ILE A 30 -4.76 6.86 9.13
C ILE A 30 -4.65 6.25 7.74
N THR A 31 -3.43 6.17 7.22
CA THR A 31 -3.10 5.37 6.04
C THR A 31 -2.40 4.11 6.51
N ILE A 32 -2.90 2.93 6.12
CA ILE A 32 -2.32 1.65 6.52
C ILE A 32 -1.95 0.81 5.32
N ASN A 33 -0.93 -0.04 5.51
CA ASN A 33 -0.50 -1.02 4.54
C ASN A 33 -0.55 -2.43 5.15
N LYS A 34 -1.34 -3.29 4.57
CA LYS A 34 -1.38 -4.74 4.78
C LYS A 34 -1.42 -5.43 3.42
N VAL A 35 -0.59 -4.95 2.48
CA VAL A 35 -0.56 -5.40 1.09
C VAL A 35 -1.99 -5.49 0.51
N CYS A 36 -2.35 -6.52 -0.22
CA CYS A 36 -3.68 -6.67 -0.87
C CYS A 36 -4.85 -6.63 0.13
N GLY A 37 -4.63 -6.92 1.41
CA GLY A 37 -5.63 -6.88 2.48
C GLY A 37 -5.80 -5.51 3.16
N SER A 38 -5.18 -4.45 2.64
CA SER A 38 -5.16 -3.13 3.31
C SER A 38 -6.55 -2.54 3.49
N ALA A 39 -7.37 -2.51 2.44
CA ALA A 39 -8.74 -1.97 2.50
C ALA A 39 -9.62 -2.76 3.47
N LEU A 40 -9.59 -4.09 3.43
CA LEU A 40 -10.35 -4.94 4.35
C LEU A 40 -9.90 -4.72 5.80
N LYS A 41 -8.58 -4.55 6.03
CA LYS A 41 -8.06 -4.24 7.37
C LYS A 41 -8.56 -2.90 7.90
N THR A 42 -8.75 -1.88 7.05
CA THR A 42 -9.34 -0.61 7.51
C THR A 42 -10.78 -0.78 7.97
N VAL A 43 -11.58 -1.62 7.30
CA VAL A 43 -12.96 -1.92 7.73
C VAL A 43 -12.96 -2.60 9.09
N MET A 44 -12.07 -3.58 9.31
CA MET A 44 -11.94 -4.25 10.62
C MET A 44 -11.55 -3.28 11.74
N LEU A 45 -10.61 -2.35 11.46
CA LEU A 45 -10.20 -1.34 12.45
C LEU A 45 -11.31 -0.32 12.71
N ALA A 46 -12.09 0.04 11.68
CA ALA A 46 -13.24 0.92 11.83
C ALA A 46 -14.33 0.30 12.72
N ALA A 47 -14.64 -0.99 12.49
CA ALA A 47 -15.59 -1.72 13.34
C ALA A 47 -15.12 -1.75 14.80
N GLN A 48 -13.86 -2.07 15.04
CA GLN A 48 -13.27 -2.08 16.39
C GLN A 48 -13.36 -0.70 17.06
N ALA A 49 -13.04 0.39 16.35
CA ALA A 49 -13.09 1.74 16.89
C ALA A 49 -14.52 2.12 17.34
N VAL A 50 -15.54 1.75 16.55
CA VAL A 50 -16.94 1.99 16.90
C VAL A 50 -17.38 1.11 18.07
N GLU A 51 -17.00 -0.17 18.07
CA GLU A 51 -17.36 -1.13 19.14
C GLU A 51 -16.81 -0.72 20.52
N VAL A 52 -15.58 -0.17 20.57
CA VAL A 52 -14.97 0.27 21.84
C VAL A 52 -15.31 1.71 22.21
N GLY A 53 -16.05 2.42 21.37
CA GLY A 53 -16.48 3.80 21.61
C GLY A 53 -15.41 4.87 21.36
N ASP A 54 -14.34 4.54 20.62
CA ASP A 54 -13.32 5.52 20.20
C ASP A 54 -13.85 6.50 19.15
N ALA A 55 -14.85 6.07 18.37
CA ALA A 55 -15.48 6.89 17.36
C ALA A 55 -16.94 6.49 17.14
N ASP A 56 -17.80 7.46 16.87
CA ASP A 56 -19.22 7.21 16.51
C ASP A 56 -19.39 6.86 15.03
N VAL A 57 -18.55 7.44 14.17
CA VAL A 57 -18.58 7.25 12.71
C VAL A 57 -17.17 7.15 12.16
N VAL A 58 -16.91 6.12 11.36
CA VAL A 58 -15.62 5.91 10.70
C VAL A 58 -15.82 5.63 9.22
N VAL A 59 -15.07 6.34 8.36
CA VAL A 59 -15.00 6.05 6.93
C VAL A 59 -13.81 5.15 6.65
N ALA A 60 -14.06 3.96 6.12
CA ALA A 60 -13.04 2.95 5.84
C ALA A 60 -13.05 2.53 4.37
N GLY A 61 -11.90 2.13 3.84
CA GLY A 61 -11.74 1.64 2.47
C GLY A 61 -10.29 1.65 2.02
N GLY A 62 -10.08 1.55 0.71
CA GLY A 62 -8.74 1.60 0.11
C GLY A 62 -8.69 2.49 -1.11
N MET A 63 -7.49 2.88 -1.48
CA MET A 63 -7.18 3.63 -2.68
C MET A 63 -5.82 3.23 -3.19
N GLU A 64 -5.67 3.12 -4.50
CA GLU A 64 -4.40 2.78 -5.14
C GLU A 64 -4.36 3.35 -6.55
N SER A 65 -3.19 3.75 -7.01
CA SER A 65 -2.95 4.07 -8.41
C SER A 65 -1.63 3.46 -8.84
N MET A 66 -1.68 2.28 -9.41
CA MET A 66 -0.48 1.55 -9.83
C MET A 66 0.25 2.25 -10.97
N SER A 67 -0.48 2.88 -11.87
CA SER A 67 0.09 3.62 -13.01
C SER A 67 0.92 4.86 -12.59
N LEU A 68 0.73 5.35 -11.38
CA LEU A 68 1.49 6.48 -10.83
C LEU A 68 2.56 6.04 -9.83
N ALA A 69 2.76 4.75 -9.61
CA ALA A 69 3.83 4.25 -8.78
C ALA A 69 5.19 4.63 -9.39
N PRO A 70 6.07 5.33 -8.66
CA PRO A 70 7.34 5.80 -9.21
C PRO A 70 8.39 4.70 -9.22
N TYR A 71 9.46 4.96 -9.95
CA TYR A 71 10.73 4.26 -9.78
C TYR A 71 11.61 5.01 -8.77
N TYR A 72 12.48 4.31 -8.06
CA TYR A 72 13.41 4.92 -7.10
C TYR A 72 14.82 4.33 -7.16
N LEU A 73 15.78 5.08 -6.64
CA LEU A 73 17.18 4.68 -6.48
C LEU A 73 17.47 4.45 -5.00
N GLU A 74 17.75 3.20 -4.62
CA GLU A 74 17.93 2.81 -3.21
C GLU A 74 19.04 3.57 -2.49
N LYS A 75 20.19 3.73 -3.13
CA LYS A 75 21.40 4.32 -2.55
C LYS A 75 21.57 5.80 -2.85
N ALA A 76 20.64 6.44 -3.54
CA ALA A 76 20.78 7.82 -3.99
C ALA A 76 21.01 8.82 -2.85
N ARG A 77 20.44 8.59 -1.66
CA ARG A 77 20.64 9.45 -0.49
C ARG A 77 22.10 9.53 -0.04
N PHE A 78 22.84 8.45 -0.18
CA PHE A 78 24.26 8.36 0.18
C PHE A 78 25.19 8.56 -1.03
N GLY A 79 24.62 8.56 -2.24
CA GLY A 79 25.31 8.75 -3.50
C GLY A 79 25.88 7.48 -4.12
N TYR A 80 26.02 7.51 -5.44
CA TYR A 80 26.71 6.48 -6.23
C TYR A 80 28.09 6.98 -6.56
N ARG A 81 29.10 6.52 -5.82
CA ARG A 81 30.46 7.01 -5.96
C ARG A 81 31.18 6.51 -7.20
N MET A 82 30.84 5.31 -7.66
CA MET A 82 31.46 4.67 -8.83
C MET A 82 30.59 3.51 -9.30
N GLY A 83 30.48 3.31 -10.62
CA GLY A 83 29.70 2.25 -11.23
C GLY A 83 28.22 2.60 -11.44
N PRO A 84 27.46 1.70 -12.10
CA PRO A 84 26.05 1.93 -12.40
C PRO A 84 25.15 1.84 -11.16
N GLY A 85 23.97 2.46 -11.25
CA GLY A 85 22.85 2.28 -10.32
C GLY A 85 21.66 1.67 -11.03
N GLN A 86 20.83 0.94 -10.30
CA GLN A 86 19.57 0.38 -10.80
C GLN A 86 18.38 1.18 -10.27
N LEU A 87 17.42 1.44 -11.15
CA LEU A 87 16.10 1.92 -10.78
C LEU A 87 15.25 0.73 -10.35
N GLN A 88 14.66 0.84 -9.16
CA GLN A 88 13.67 -0.12 -8.67
C GLN A 88 12.27 0.36 -9.02
N ASP A 89 11.46 -0.52 -9.56
CA ASP A 89 10.04 -0.27 -9.76
C ASP A 89 9.30 -0.44 -8.43
N HIS A 90 8.79 0.67 -7.86
CA HIS A 90 8.05 0.64 -6.61
C HIS A 90 6.84 -0.31 -6.65
N MET A 91 6.13 -0.38 -7.77
CA MET A 91 4.98 -1.26 -7.93
C MET A 91 5.37 -2.73 -7.79
N VAL A 92 6.45 -3.14 -8.45
CA VAL A 92 6.93 -4.53 -8.43
C VAL A 92 7.60 -4.83 -7.09
N HIS A 93 8.60 -4.02 -6.71
CA HIS A 93 9.45 -4.31 -5.55
C HIS A 93 8.70 -4.29 -4.21
N ASP A 94 7.83 -3.28 -4.01
CA ASP A 94 7.14 -3.09 -2.73
C ASP A 94 5.71 -3.64 -2.71
N GLY A 95 5.13 -3.97 -3.85
CA GLY A 95 3.74 -4.45 -3.94
C GLY A 95 3.55 -5.85 -4.49
N LEU A 96 4.37 -6.30 -5.43
CA LEU A 96 4.14 -7.54 -6.19
C LEU A 96 5.23 -8.60 -6.03
N TRP A 97 6.31 -8.31 -5.31
CA TRP A 97 7.40 -9.24 -5.07
C TRP A 97 7.21 -9.97 -3.73
N ASP A 98 7.27 -11.31 -3.77
CA ASP A 98 7.35 -12.12 -2.55
C ASP A 98 8.81 -12.12 -2.06
N VAL A 99 9.06 -11.35 -1.02
CA VAL A 99 10.41 -11.20 -0.43
C VAL A 99 10.88 -12.43 0.33
N VAL A 100 10.00 -13.36 0.64
CA VAL A 100 10.31 -14.59 1.38
C VAL A 100 10.80 -15.68 0.43
N ASN A 101 10.09 -15.83 -0.70
CA ASN A 101 10.37 -16.87 -1.69
C ASN A 101 11.11 -16.35 -2.92
N ASP A 102 11.39 -15.04 -2.98
CA ASP A 102 12.16 -14.37 -4.02
C ASP A 102 11.60 -14.54 -5.44
N PHE A 103 10.29 -14.29 -5.59
CA PHE A 103 9.62 -14.29 -6.90
C PHE A 103 8.42 -13.34 -6.97
N HIS A 104 8.01 -13.01 -8.19
CA HIS A 104 6.82 -12.20 -8.44
C HIS A 104 5.53 -12.96 -8.09
N MET A 105 4.49 -12.25 -7.60
CA MET A 105 3.17 -12.83 -7.27
C MET A 105 2.53 -13.63 -8.41
N GLY A 106 2.79 -13.28 -9.67
CA GLY A 106 2.37 -14.08 -10.82
C GLY A 106 2.93 -15.50 -10.79
N VAL A 107 4.21 -15.66 -10.45
CA VAL A 107 4.83 -16.99 -10.29
C VAL A 107 4.18 -17.77 -9.15
N SER A 108 3.88 -17.10 -8.04
CA SER A 108 3.16 -17.73 -6.92
C SER A 108 1.80 -18.28 -7.36
N ASN A 109 1.08 -17.53 -8.20
CA ASN A 109 -0.19 -17.95 -8.74
C ASN A 109 -0.06 -19.21 -9.66
N GLU A 110 0.93 -19.21 -10.54
CA GLU A 110 1.22 -20.36 -11.42
C GLU A 110 1.59 -21.62 -10.61
N LEU A 111 2.39 -21.46 -9.55
CA LEU A 111 2.71 -22.56 -8.65
C LEU A 111 1.47 -23.10 -7.92
N CYS A 112 0.57 -22.20 -7.52
CA CYS A 112 -0.70 -22.56 -6.89
C CYS A 112 -1.60 -23.33 -7.87
N SER A 113 -1.77 -22.82 -9.09
CA SER A 113 -2.54 -23.47 -10.17
C SER A 113 -2.02 -24.86 -10.46
N THR A 114 -0.71 -25.01 -10.61
CA THR A 114 -0.09 -26.33 -10.83
C THR A 114 -0.29 -27.28 -9.66
N LYS A 115 -0.12 -26.78 -8.42
CA LYS A 115 -0.21 -27.62 -7.22
C LYS A 115 -1.63 -28.16 -6.97
N TYR A 116 -2.63 -27.37 -7.30
CA TYR A 116 -4.04 -27.68 -6.99
C TYR A 116 -4.87 -28.01 -8.24
N ASP A 117 -4.22 -28.16 -9.41
CA ASP A 117 -4.86 -28.46 -10.70
C ASP A 117 -6.03 -27.51 -11.01
N ILE A 118 -5.76 -26.21 -10.87
CA ILE A 118 -6.74 -25.14 -11.16
C ILE A 118 -6.53 -24.64 -12.59
N ASN A 119 -7.57 -24.71 -13.44
CA ASN A 119 -7.60 -24.24 -14.82
C ASN A 119 -8.23 -22.84 -14.94
#